data_3074685e7a198282e0466c48b93e4b16
#
_entry.id   3074685e7a198282e0466c48b93e4b16
#
_cell.length_a   1.000
_cell.length_b   1.000
_cell.length_c   1.000
_cell.angle_alpha   90.00
_cell.angle_beta   90.00
_cell.angle_gamma   90.00
#
_symmetry.space_group_name_H-M   'P 1'
#
loop_
_entity.id
_entity.type
_entity.pdbx_description
1 polymer ?
#
loop_
_entity_poly.entity_id
_entity_poly.type
_entity_poly.pdbx_seq_one_letter_code
_entity_poly.pdbx_strand_id
1 'polypeptide(L)'
;MLNKSIFFSKVPKYLYHKDKTPYFTNPKKMTLVQSQYELFSYGVLIGTIFSFIGLAAFLNYKSSSDFVYLIWMVFSLSILASIHFTIKKYIMLCCVLISTAPSILVSHLIYDQLIGNKNFVKMVLLSTLLMFLIKYAIRLIKIVYYQNKNNNLVERQ
;
A
#
# COMPACT_ATOMS: atom_id res chain seq x y z
N MET A 1 21.21 -4.06 -24.85
CA MET A 1 19.80 -3.79 -24.56
C MET A 1 19.07 -5.12 -24.49
N LEU A 2 18.80 -5.65 -23.31
CA LEU A 2 18.02 -6.88 -23.11
C LEU A 2 16.58 -6.61 -23.56
N ASN A 3 16.14 -7.40 -24.53
CA ASN A 3 14.85 -7.25 -25.19
C ASN A 3 13.72 -7.55 -24.18
N LYS A 4 13.14 -6.49 -23.56
CA LYS A 4 12.05 -6.58 -22.56
C LYS A 4 10.85 -7.41 -23.02
N SER A 5 10.67 -7.59 -24.34
CA SER A 5 9.54 -8.33 -24.90
C SER A 5 9.59 -9.85 -24.65
N ILE A 6 10.78 -10.44 -24.53
CA ILE A 6 10.95 -11.90 -24.39
C ILE A 6 10.67 -12.38 -22.95
N PHE A 7 10.96 -11.54 -21.94
CA PHE A 7 10.71 -11.90 -20.54
C PHE A 7 9.22 -11.97 -20.23
N PHE A 8 8.42 -11.07 -20.81
CA PHE A 8 6.97 -10.99 -20.54
C PHE A 8 6.14 -12.03 -21.29
N SER A 9 6.65 -12.63 -22.38
CA SER A 9 5.92 -13.68 -23.10
C SER A 9 5.78 -15.00 -22.33
N LYS A 10 6.61 -15.21 -21.30
CA LYS A 10 6.61 -16.42 -20.44
C LYS A 10 5.84 -16.27 -19.14
N VAL A 11 5.38 -15.07 -18.81
CA VAL A 11 4.55 -14.87 -17.61
C VAL A 11 3.15 -15.41 -17.89
N PRO A 12 2.61 -16.32 -17.06
CA PRO A 12 1.27 -16.85 -17.24
C PRO A 12 0.25 -15.74 -17.41
N LYS A 13 -0.65 -15.83 -18.40
CA LYS A 13 -1.70 -14.84 -18.69
C LYS A 13 -2.56 -14.49 -17.48
N TYR A 14 -2.59 -15.36 -16.48
CA TYR A 14 -3.31 -15.16 -15.21
C TYR A 14 -2.61 -14.15 -14.26
N LEU A 15 -1.30 -13.99 -14.37
CA LEU A 15 -0.52 -13.06 -13.53
C LEU A 15 -0.35 -11.67 -14.16
N TYR A 16 -0.46 -11.57 -15.48
CA TYR A 16 -0.35 -10.30 -16.18
C TYR A 16 -1.48 -10.12 -17.20
N HIS A 17 -2.36 -9.21 -16.92
CA HIS A 17 -3.37 -8.74 -17.87
C HIS A 17 -3.14 -7.25 -18.13
N LYS A 18 -2.92 -6.86 -19.37
CA LYS A 18 -2.54 -5.49 -19.77
C LYS A 18 -3.49 -4.42 -19.20
N ASP A 19 -4.77 -4.76 -19.10
CA ASP A 19 -5.82 -3.84 -18.65
C ASP A 19 -6.11 -3.94 -17.13
N LYS A 20 -5.82 -5.10 -16.51
CA LYS A 20 -6.14 -5.37 -15.10
C LYS A 20 -4.95 -5.33 -14.16
N THR A 21 -3.70 -5.53 -14.67
CA THR A 21 -2.49 -5.52 -13.85
C THR A 21 -1.45 -4.55 -14.42
N PRO A 22 -1.69 -3.25 -14.35
CA PRO A 22 -0.88 -2.22 -15.01
C PRO A 22 0.41 -1.85 -14.25
N TYR A 23 0.95 -2.73 -13.41
CA TYR A 23 2.07 -2.45 -12.49
C TYR A 23 3.30 -1.81 -13.14
N PHE A 24 3.49 -2.01 -14.46
CA PHE A 24 4.61 -1.43 -15.22
C PHE A 24 4.22 -0.22 -16.07
N THR A 25 2.93 0.14 -16.10
CA THR A 25 2.45 1.29 -16.86
C THR A 25 2.81 2.59 -16.12
N ASN A 26 3.20 3.62 -16.86
CA ASN A 26 3.47 4.92 -16.26
C ASN A 26 2.16 5.51 -15.68
N PRO A 27 2.12 5.94 -14.41
CA PRO A 27 0.93 6.49 -13.79
C PRO A 27 0.24 7.62 -14.58
N LYS A 28 1.01 8.44 -15.30
CA LYS A 28 0.50 9.52 -16.15
C LYS A 28 -0.31 9.01 -17.36
N LYS A 29 -0.03 7.79 -17.83
CA LYS A 29 -0.66 7.20 -19.02
C LYS A 29 -1.72 6.13 -18.67
N MET A 30 -2.01 5.94 -17.40
CA MET A 30 -2.99 4.96 -16.94
C MET A 30 -4.41 5.44 -17.21
N THR A 31 -5.25 4.52 -17.66
CA THR A 31 -6.69 4.75 -17.75
C THR A 31 -7.30 4.78 -16.34
N LEU A 32 -8.48 5.36 -16.20
CA LEU A 32 -9.21 5.38 -14.93
C LEU A 32 -9.46 3.97 -14.40
N VAL A 33 -9.83 3.04 -15.26
CA VAL A 33 -10.06 1.63 -14.90
C VAL A 33 -8.79 0.96 -14.40
N GLN A 34 -7.64 1.17 -15.06
CA GLN A 34 -6.36 0.64 -14.65
C GLN A 34 -5.92 1.18 -13.27
N SER A 35 -6.11 2.47 -13.02
CA SER A 35 -5.78 3.08 -11.73
C SER A 35 -6.68 2.56 -10.61
N GLN A 36 -7.97 2.36 -10.87
CA GLN A 36 -8.90 1.77 -9.90
C GLN A 36 -8.51 0.34 -9.53
N TYR A 37 -8.17 -0.50 -10.51
CA TYR A 37 -7.74 -1.87 -10.25
C TYR A 37 -6.43 -1.93 -9.43
N GLU A 38 -5.46 -1.05 -9.71
CA GLU A 38 -4.22 -1.01 -8.93
C GLU A 38 -4.48 -0.55 -7.49
N LEU A 39 -5.27 0.51 -7.30
CA LEU A 39 -5.67 0.99 -5.98
C LEU A 39 -6.49 -0.05 -5.21
N PHE A 40 -7.41 -0.74 -5.89
CA PHE A 40 -8.22 -1.79 -5.28
C PHE A 40 -7.36 -2.97 -4.84
N SER A 41 -6.49 -3.48 -5.71
CA SER A 41 -5.61 -4.61 -5.38
C SER A 41 -4.70 -4.30 -4.19
N TYR A 42 -4.13 -3.09 -4.16
CA TYR A 42 -3.35 -2.62 -3.02
C TYR A 42 -4.21 -2.46 -1.77
N GLY A 43 -5.39 -1.88 -1.91
CA GLY A 43 -6.35 -1.71 -0.83
C GLY A 43 -6.75 -3.03 -0.17
N VAL A 44 -6.99 -4.07 -0.96
CA VAL A 44 -7.27 -5.42 -0.44
C VAL A 44 -6.09 -5.96 0.35
N LEU A 45 -4.86 -5.87 -0.20
CA LEU A 45 -3.66 -6.34 0.48
C LEU A 45 -3.46 -5.64 1.84
N ILE A 46 -3.48 -4.31 1.83
CA ILE A 46 -3.28 -3.51 3.04
C ILE A 46 -4.45 -3.67 4.01
N GLY A 47 -5.67 -3.71 3.51
CA GLY A 47 -6.88 -3.93 4.31
C GLY A 47 -6.81 -5.26 5.06
N THR A 48 -6.37 -6.32 4.41
CA THR A 48 -6.21 -7.64 5.06
C THR A 48 -5.15 -7.56 6.17
N ILE A 49 -3.97 -6.99 5.90
CA ILE A 49 -2.89 -6.86 6.89
C ILE A 49 -3.37 -6.06 8.11
N PHE A 50 -3.95 -4.89 7.89
CA PHE A 50 -4.38 -4.03 9.00
C PHE A 50 -5.64 -4.53 9.71
N SER A 51 -6.48 -5.35 9.06
CA SER A 51 -7.56 -6.07 9.75
C SER A 51 -7.01 -7.07 10.77
N PHE A 52 -5.98 -7.84 10.41
CA PHE A 52 -5.32 -8.75 11.34
C PHE A 52 -4.61 -8.01 12.47
N ILE A 53 -3.91 -6.91 12.17
CA ILE A 53 -3.24 -6.09 13.20
C ILE A 53 -4.26 -5.50 14.17
N GLY A 54 -5.36 -4.93 13.64
CA GLY A 54 -6.44 -4.36 14.46
C GLY A 54 -7.11 -5.41 15.35
N LEU A 55 -7.36 -6.60 14.83
CA LEU A 55 -7.92 -7.71 15.61
C LEU A 55 -6.95 -8.18 16.71
N ALA A 56 -5.67 -8.37 16.36
CA ALA A 56 -4.65 -8.75 17.34
C ALA A 56 -4.50 -7.68 18.44
N ALA A 57 -4.49 -6.41 18.06
CA ALA A 57 -4.44 -5.30 19.01
C ALA A 57 -5.67 -5.29 19.94
N PHE A 58 -6.87 -5.54 19.40
CA PHE A 58 -8.10 -5.62 20.20
C PHE A 58 -8.05 -6.75 21.23
N LEU A 59 -7.62 -7.95 20.83
CA LEU A 59 -7.53 -9.11 21.71
C LEU A 59 -6.50 -8.87 22.84
N ASN A 60 -5.34 -8.30 22.50
CA ASN A 60 -4.30 -7.99 23.49
C ASN A 60 -4.73 -6.84 24.43
N TYR A 61 -5.40 -5.82 23.91
CA TYR A 61 -5.94 -4.74 24.75
C TYR A 61 -6.94 -5.27 25.77
N LYS A 62 -7.84 -6.18 25.37
CA LYS A 62 -8.81 -6.80 26.28
C LYS A 62 -8.13 -7.58 27.43
N SER A 63 -6.94 -8.12 27.21
CA SER A 63 -6.20 -8.89 28.21
C SER A 63 -5.30 -8.06 29.11
N SER A 64 -4.63 -7.03 28.57
CA SER A 64 -3.60 -6.25 29.27
C SER A 64 -3.99 -4.81 29.59
N SER A 65 -5.02 -4.28 28.88
CA SER A 65 -5.44 -2.86 28.96
C SER A 65 -4.31 -1.86 28.63
N ASP A 66 -3.29 -2.28 27.86
CA ASP A 66 -2.16 -1.45 27.50
C ASP A 66 -2.55 -0.46 26.39
N PHE A 67 -2.26 0.83 26.62
CA PHE A 67 -2.60 1.93 25.71
C PHE A 67 -1.98 1.79 24.31
N VAL A 68 -0.85 1.12 24.18
CA VAL A 68 -0.20 0.85 22.88
C VAL A 68 -1.12 0.06 21.96
N TYR A 69 -1.82 -0.93 22.47
CA TYR A 69 -2.77 -1.71 21.65
C TYR A 69 -3.97 -0.89 21.19
N LEU A 70 -4.43 0.06 22.01
CA LEU A 70 -5.49 0.99 21.62
C LEU A 70 -5.04 1.88 20.44
N ILE A 71 -3.81 2.38 20.45
CA ILE A 71 -3.25 3.16 19.34
C ILE A 71 -3.24 2.33 18.05
N TRP A 72 -2.75 1.09 18.10
CA TRP A 72 -2.72 0.21 16.93
C TRP A 72 -4.12 -0.12 16.39
N MET A 73 -5.10 -0.29 17.27
CA MET A 73 -6.49 -0.52 16.89
C MET A 73 -7.08 0.69 16.15
N VAL A 74 -6.95 1.89 16.71
CA VAL A 74 -7.43 3.14 16.10
C VAL A 74 -6.72 3.40 14.77
N PHE A 75 -5.42 3.18 14.72
CA PHE A 75 -4.63 3.32 13.48
C PHE A 75 -5.13 2.36 12.40
N SER A 76 -5.34 1.09 12.72
CA SER A 76 -5.86 0.08 11.78
C SER A 76 -7.24 0.46 11.24
N LEU A 77 -8.15 0.90 12.09
CA LEU A 77 -9.48 1.37 11.67
C LEU A 77 -9.39 2.59 10.74
N SER A 78 -8.49 3.52 11.03
CA SER A 78 -8.24 4.70 10.19
C SER A 78 -7.74 4.31 8.79
N ILE A 79 -6.85 3.31 8.70
CA ILE A 79 -6.38 2.76 7.42
C ILE A 79 -7.54 2.13 6.63
N LEU A 80 -8.35 1.29 7.28
CA LEU A 80 -9.49 0.63 6.62
C LEU A 80 -10.50 1.65 6.06
N ALA A 81 -10.83 2.68 6.83
CA ALA A 81 -11.70 3.77 6.37
C ALA A 81 -11.07 4.52 5.18
N SER A 82 -9.77 4.80 5.24
CA SER A 82 -9.04 5.53 4.21
C SER A 82 -8.95 4.78 2.88
N ILE A 83 -8.93 3.44 2.89
CA ILE A 83 -8.97 2.61 1.67
C ILE A 83 -10.24 2.93 0.87
N HIS A 84 -11.39 2.95 1.52
CA HIS A 84 -12.67 3.24 0.87
C HIS A 84 -12.68 4.61 0.19
N PHE A 85 -12.25 5.65 0.90
CA PHE A 85 -12.21 7.02 0.38
C PHE A 85 -11.19 7.20 -0.75
N THR A 86 -10.05 6.51 -0.67
CA THR A 86 -9.03 6.57 -1.72
C THR A 86 -9.54 5.96 -3.03
N ILE A 87 -10.21 4.80 -2.97
CA ILE A 87 -10.68 4.09 -4.16
C ILE A 87 -11.87 4.84 -4.80
N LYS A 88 -12.83 5.32 -4.01
CA LYS A 88 -14.03 5.96 -4.54
C LYS A 88 -13.84 7.43 -4.92
N LYS A 89 -13.11 8.21 -4.11
CA LYS A 89 -13.06 9.67 -4.24
C LYS A 89 -11.68 10.21 -4.59
N TYR A 90 -10.66 9.35 -4.73
CA TYR A 90 -9.26 9.75 -4.97
C TYR A 90 -8.74 10.82 -3.99
N ILE A 91 -9.17 10.75 -2.72
CA ILE A 91 -8.76 11.72 -1.71
C ILE A 91 -7.27 11.52 -1.41
N MET A 92 -6.49 12.58 -1.69
CA MET A 92 -5.03 12.54 -1.60
C MET A 92 -4.54 12.22 -0.19
N LEU A 93 -5.15 12.82 0.84
CA LEU A 93 -4.80 12.57 2.25
C LEU A 93 -4.97 11.08 2.61
N CYS A 94 -6.10 10.48 2.21
CA CYS A 94 -6.36 9.05 2.45
C CYS A 94 -5.36 8.17 1.70
N CYS A 95 -5.00 8.55 0.47
CA CYS A 95 -3.98 7.83 -0.31
C CYS A 95 -2.61 7.88 0.37
N VAL A 96 -2.19 9.05 0.87
CA VAL A 96 -0.93 9.17 1.62
C VAL A 96 -0.95 8.27 2.84
N LEU A 97 -2.05 8.26 3.61
CA LEU A 97 -2.17 7.45 4.81
C LEU A 97 -2.04 5.95 4.50
N ILE A 98 -2.80 5.41 3.52
CA ILE A 98 -2.72 3.99 3.16
C ILE A 98 -1.37 3.60 2.54
N SER A 99 -0.72 4.53 1.84
CA SER A 99 0.57 4.28 1.18
C SER A 99 1.73 4.24 2.17
N THR A 100 1.69 5.07 3.22
CA THR A 100 2.76 5.16 4.23
C THR A 100 2.59 4.15 5.36
N ALA A 101 1.37 3.68 5.63
CA ALA A 101 1.08 2.76 6.72
C ALA A 101 1.96 1.49 6.76
N PRO A 102 2.20 0.76 5.64
CA PRO A 102 3.08 -0.40 5.66
C PRO A 102 4.53 -0.03 5.98
N SER A 103 4.99 1.16 5.56
CA SER A 103 6.33 1.63 5.87
C SER A 103 6.49 1.93 7.36
N ILE A 104 5.46 2.48 8.00
CA ILE A 104 5.43 2.71 9.45
C ILE A 104 5.50 1.37 10.20
N LEU A 105 4.71 0.38 9.77
CA LEU A 105 4.73 -0.96 10.36
C LEU A 105 6.12 -1.61 10.26
N VAL A 106 6.74 -1.58 9.07
CA VAL A 106 8.07 -2.17 8.88
C VAL A 106 9.15 -1.42 9.65
N SER A 107 9.04 -0.09 9.75
CA SER A 107 9.95 0.71 10.58
C SER A 107 9.86 0.34 12.06
N HIS A 108 8.64 0.09 12.57
CA HIS A 108 8.44 -0.40 13.94
C HIS A 108 9.09 -1.77 14.15
N LEU A 109 8.93 -2.70 13.19
CA LEU A 109 9.57 -4.01 13.26
C LEU A 109 11.10 -3.93 13.22
N ILE A 110 11.67 -2.99 12.45
CA ILE A 110 13.13 -2.74 12.45
C ILE A 110 13.56 -2.21 13.82
N TYR A 111 12.82 -1.29 14.41
CA TYR A 111 13.10 -0.73 15.72
C TYR A 111 13.13 -1.83 16.81
N ASP A 112 12.12 -2.72 16.81
CA ASP A 112 12.07 -3.85 17.74
C ASP A 112 13.28 -4.79 17.58
N GLN A 113 13.74 -5.03 16.33
CA GLN A 113 14.93 -5.84 16.08
C GLN A 113 16.23 -5.16 16.58
N LEU A 114 16.30 -3.83 16.53
CA LEU A 114 17.46 -3.08 17.03
C LEU A 114 17.58 -3.17 18.55
N ILE A 115 16.47 -3.15 19.27
CA ILE A 115 16.44 -3.18 20.74
C ILE A 115 16.58 -4.60 21.28
N GLY A 116 15.88 -5.58 20.67
CA GLY A 116 15.75 -6.92 21.24
C GLY A 116 16.74 -7.94 20.69
N ASN A 117 16.56 -8.39 19.48
CA ASN A 117 17.26 -9.54 18.90
C ASN A 117 18.00 -9.12 17.62
N LYS A 118 19.31 -8.91 17.70
CA LYS A 118 20.14 -8.42 16.60
C LYS A 118 20.37 -9.47 15.49
N ASN A 119 19.28 -9.90 14.85
CA ASN A 119 19.40 -10.79 13.68
C ASN A 119 19.67 -9.95 12.43
N PHE A 120 20.95 -9.91 12.00
CA PHE A 120 21.42 -9.13 10.86
C PHE A 120 20.64 -9.47 9.56
N VAL A 121 20.39 -10.75 9.27
CA VAL A 121 19.68 -11.18 8.07
C VAL A 121 18.26 -10.63 8.05
N LYS A 122 17.57 -10.67 9.18
CA LYS A 122 16.21 -10.16 9.32
C LYS A 122 16.15 -8.64 9.13
N MET A 123 17.13 -7.91 9.66
CA MET A 123 17.26 -6.46 9.45
C MET A 123 17.47 -6.11 7.98
N VAL A 124 18.34 -6.82 7.27
CA VAL A 124 18.58 -6.59 5.83
C VAL A 124 17.31 -6.83 5.02
N LEU A 125 16.58 -7.92 5.30
CA LEU A 125 15.31 -8.24 4.62
C LEU A 125 14.25 -7.16 4.88
N LEU A 126 14.07 -6.72 6.13
CA LEU A 126 13.10 -5.67 6.48
C LEU A 126 13.47 -4.33 5.84
N SER A 127 14.77 -3.96 5.82
CA SER A 127 15.23 -2.72 5.19
C SER A 127 15.01 -2.75 3.68
N THR A 128 15.26 -3.88 3.02
CA THR A 128 14.98 -4.06 1.60
C THR A 128 13.48 -3.94 1.31
N LEU A 129 12.65 -4.60 2.12
CA LEU A 129 11.19 -4.50 2.03
C LEU A 129 10.72 -3.04 2.19
N LEU A 130 11.27 -2.30 3.16
CA LEU A 130 10.94 -0.89 3.39
C LEU A 130 11.24 -0.04 2.15
N MET A 131 12.38 -0.25 1.49
CA MET A 131 12.72 0.47 0.25
C MET A 131 11.70 0.20 -0.88
N PHE A 132 11.25 -1.05 -1.03
CA PHE A 132 10.19 -1.38 -2.00
C PHE A 132 8.86 -0.72 -1.66
N LEU A 133 8.46 -0.74 -0.39
CA LEU A 133 7.23 -0.10 0.08
C LEU A 133 7.22 1.40 -0.17
N ILE A 134 8.34 2.09 0.10
CA ILE A 134 8.47 3.53 -0.18
C ILE A 134 8.34 3.82 -1.69
N LYS A 135 9.01 3.04 -2.54
CA LYS A 135 8.88 3.20 -4.01
C LYS A 135 7.44 3.00 -4.47
N TYR A 136 6.77 1.99 -3.92
CA TYR A 136 5.38 1.71 -4.27
C TYR A 136 4.43 2.79 -3.73
N ALA A 137 4.65 3.28 -2.52
CA ALA A 137 3.90 4.41 -1.95
C ALA A 137 3.97 5.65 -2.86
N ILE A 138 5.16 6.02 -3.33
CA ILE A 138 5.35 7.13 -4.28
C ILE A 138 4.56 6.90 -5.57
N ARG A 139 4.52 5.66 -6.06
CA ARG A 139 3.75 5.30 -7.26
C ARG A 139 2.25 5.50 -7.05
N LEU A 140 1.68 5.03 -5.94
CA LEU A 140 0.25 5.18 -5.63
C LEU A 140 -0.16 6.65 -5.50
N ILE A 141 0.65 7.45 -4.81
CA ILE A 141 0.44 8.89 -4.67
C ILE A 141 0.41 9.56 -6.06
N LYS A 142 1.32 9.18 -6.97
CA LYS A 142 1.31 9.69 -8.35
C LYS A 142 0.04 9.27 -9.11
N ILE A 143 -0.43 8.04 -8.96
CA ILE A 143 -1.67 7.57 -9.59
C ILE A 143 -2.85 8.45 -9.16
N VAL A 144 -3.04 8.62 -7.85
CA VAL A 144 -4.15 9.44 -7.32
C VAL A 144 -4.02 10.90 -7.74
N TYR A 145 -2.81 11.47 -7.71
CA TYR A 145 -2.56 12.83 -8.16
C TYR A 145 -2.98 13.07 -9.61
N TYR A 146 -2.57 12.19 -10.53
CA TYR A 146 -2.91 12.35 -11.95
C TYR A 146 -4.40 12.13 -12.21
N GLN A 147 -5.05 11.17 -11.54
CA GLN A 147 -6.48 10.95 -11.71
C GLN A 147 -7.31 12.10 -11.14
N ASN A 148 -6.93 12.65 -9.98
CA ASN A 148 -7.60 13.81 -9.40
C ASN A 148 -7.48 15.05 -10.32
N LYS A 149 -6.29 15.28 -10.89
CA LYS A 149 -6.07 16.34 -11.86
C LYS A 149 -6.93 16.17 -13.11
N ASN A 150 -7.06 14.97 -13.64
CA ASN A 150 -7.87 14.70 -14.83
C ASN A 150 -9.36 14.92 -14.57
N ASN A 151 -9.88 14.46 -13.41
CA ASN A 151 -11.28 14.68 -13.03
C ASN A 151 -11.61 16.17 -12.92
N ASN A 152 -10.75 16.97 -12.31
CA ASN A 152 -10.94 18.42 -12.19
C ASN A 152 -10.90 19.16 -13.54
N LEU A 153 -10.28 18.60 -14.57
CA LEU A 153 -10.29 19.17 -15.92
C LEU A 153 -11.61 18.86 -16.66
N VAL A 154 -12.19 17.69 -16.43
CA VAL A 154 -13.49 17.30 -17.03
C VAL A 154 -14.65 18.09 -16.40
N GLU A 155 -14.61 18.40 -15.11
CA GLU A 155 -15.65 19.18 -14.43
C GLU A 155 -15.65 20.69 -14.82
N ARG A 156 -14.61 21.18 -15.46
CA ARG A 156 -14.50 22.60 -15.90
C ARG A 156 -14.88 22.83 -17.35
N GLN A 157 -15.22 21.78 -18.09
CA GLN A 157 -15.74 21.86 -19.46
C GLN A 157 -17.25 21.71 -19.50
#